data_0c8a0c1e2874c92ef4df134dc8fdde94
#
_entry.id   0c8a0c1e2874c92ef4df134dc8fdde94
#
_cell.length_a   1.000
_cell.length_b   1.000
_cell.length_c   1.000
_cell.angle_alpha   90.00
_cell.angle_beta   90.00
_cell.angle_gamma   90.00
#
_symmetry.space_group_name_H-M   'P 1'
#
loop_
_entity.id
_entity.type
_entity.pdbx_description
1 polymer ?
#
loop_
_entity_poly.entity_id
_entity_poly.type
_entity_poly.pdbx_seq_one_letter_code
_entity_poly.pdbx_strand_id
1 'polypeptide(L)'
;MSQSVAERPAVVSVREERHGAIALRTADEIAAIERAGAVVSAALEAAQGVIRAGASTSEIDRAVRASIAGQGAEPSFLGYPNPNGGAAFPAACCVSVDNEVVHGIPGARTLRAGELVKIDVGARLDGWCADAAVAVVVPGAVDSALDAFVADSWETLHAGIAAMQPGARWSDIADRMQRLAVARGHGMVDGWHGHGVGRQVHEAPQAPSLVSHGLRAERDFTLLPGMVLAVEPILVLGGRGTIDADGCMQAQTAAAGADGWTVALPEGSVVCHVEHTVAVTRSGPRILTRRPANRAGCDTNTNHGGCGLTG
;
A
#
# COMPACT_ATOMS: atom_id res chain seq x y z
N MET A 1 -30.09 -4.05 -34.00
CA MET A 1 -29.25 -4.58 -32.92
C MET A 1 -27.88 -3.93 -33.07
N SER A 2 -27.68 -2.84 -32.37
CA SER A 2 -26.40 -2.09 -32.39
C SER A 2 -25.45 -2.77 -31.39
N GLN A 3 -24.37 -3.38 -31.88
CA GLN A 3 -23.31 -3.89 -31.06
C GLN A 3 -22.54 -2.68 -30.49
N SER A 4 -22.59 -2.51 -29.17
CA SER A 4 -21.75 -1.57 -28.43
C SER A 4 -20.32 -1.99 -28.65
N VAL A 5 -19.57 -1.17 -29.38
CA VAL A 5 -18.10 -1.28 -29.46
C VAL A 5 -17.55 -0.92 -28.08
N ALA A 6 -17.04 -1.92 -27.38
CA ALA A 6 -16.31 -1.68 -26.11
C ALA A 6 -15.13 -0.78 -26.44
N GLU A 7 -15.14 0.45 -25.90
CA GLU A 7 -14.00 1.36 -25.99
C GLU A 7 -12.78 0.68 -25.36
N ARG A 8 -11.73 0.50 -26.16
CA ARG A 8 -10.44 0.05 -25.64
C ARG A 8 -9.90 1.13 -24.72
N PRO A 9 -9.29 0.77 -23.56
CA PRO A 9 -8.67 1.74 -22.68
C PRO A 9 -7.64 2.56 -23.46
N ALA A 10 -7.66 3.88 -23.28
CA ALA A 10 -6.68 4.75 -23.88
C ALA A 10 -5.31 4.48 -23.21
N VAL A 11 -4.38 3.92 -23.99
CA VAL A 11 -2.99 3.80 -23.57
C VAL A 11 -2.32 5.13 -23.92
N VAL A 12 -1.97 5.90 -22.92
CA VAL A 12 -1.18 7.12 -23.12
C VAL A 12 0.29 6.76 -23.02
N SER A 13 1.02 6.86 -24.11
CA SER A 13 2.48 6.72 -24.10
C SER A 13 3.09 7.98 -23.47
N VAL A 14 3.31 7.94 -22.18
CA VAL A 14 4.12 8.93 -21.49
C VAL A 14 5.55 8.41 -21.48
N ARG A 15 6.37 8.82 -22.46
CA ARG A 15 7.77 8.42 -22.66
C ARG A 15 7.97 6.90 -22.42
N GLU A 16 7.51 6.10 -23.36
CA GLU A 16 7.44 4.62 -23.34
C GLU A 16 8.74 3.89 -22.97
N GLU A 17 9.88 4.55 -23.02
CA GLU A 17 11.17 3.87 -22.91
C GLU A 17 11.62 3.53 -21.48
N ARG A 18 10.97 4.07 -20.43
CA ARG A 18 11.46 3.96 -19.03
C ARG A 18 10.48 3.44 -17.99
N HIS A 19 9.15 3.47 -18.26
CA HIS A 19 8.13 3.06 -17.28
C HIS A 19 7.25 1.90 -17.74
N GLY A 20 7.34 1.48 -18.98
CA GLY A 20 6.27 0.69 -19.62
C GLY A 20 5.03 1.56 -19.91
N ALA A 21 4.05 1.01 -20.62
CA ALA A 21 2.81 1.71 -20.94
C ALA A 21 1.94 1.84 -19.69
N ILE A 22 1.67 3.08 -19.26
CA ILE A 22 0.75 3.37 -18.15
C ILE A 22 -0.69 3.26 -18.66
N ALA A 23 -1.49 2.38 -18.07
CA ALA A 23 -2.88 2.19 -18.46
C ALA A 23 -3.80 3.20 -17.76
N LEU A 24 -4.66 3.85 -18.57
CA LEU A 24 -5.74 4.70 -18.03
C LEU A 24 -7.04 3.89 -18.02
N ARG A 25 -7.63 3.71 -16.85
CA ARG A 25 -8.84 2.93 -16.62
C ARG A 25 -10.09 3.75 -16.87
N THR A 26 -11.07 3.14 -17.51
CA THR A 26 -12.43 3.70 -17.62
C THR A 26 -13.13 3.69 -16.26
N ALA A 27 -14.27 4.38 -16.16
CA ALA A 27 -15.07 4.39 -14.93
C ALA A 27 -15.54 2.99 -14.53
N ASP A 28 -15.92 2.14 -15.51
CA ASP A 28 -16.36 0.77 -15.26
C ASP A 28 -15.21 -0.13 -14.79
N GLU A 29 -14.01 0.05 -15.33
CA GLU A 29 -12.81 -0.66 -14.89
C GLU A 29 -12.40 -0.24 -13.48
N ILE A 30 -12.46 1.06 -13.15
CA ILE A 30 -12.23 1.55 -11.79
C ILE A 30 -13.26 0.95 -10.82
N ALA A 31 -14.54 0.88 -11.21
CA ALA A 31 -15.58 0.24 -10.40
C ALA A 31 -15.32 -1.27 -10.22
N ALA A 32 -14.72 -1.95 -11.21
CA ALA A 32 -14.33 -3.36 -11.10
C ALA A 32 -13.15 -3.53 -10.12
N ILE A 33 -12.14 -2.66 -10.19
CA ILE A 33 -11.02 -2.64 -9.22
C ILE A 33 -11.54 -2.33 -7.81
N GLU A 34 -12.51 -1.43 -7.65
CA GLU A 34 -13.12 -1.11 -6.36
C GLU A 34 -13.84 -2.32 -5.74
N ARG A 35 -14.49 -3.17 -6.56
CA ARG A 35 -15.04 -4.45 -6.07
C ARG A 35 -13.96 -5.40 -5.56
N ALA A 36 -12.83 -5.51 -6.28
CA ALA A 36 -11.66 -6.24 -5.78
C ALA A 36 -11.11 -5.61 -4.48
N GLY A 37 -11.10 -4.28 -4.39
CA GLY A 37 -10.73 -3.53 -3.19
C GLY A 37 -11.63 -3.83 -1.98
N ALA A 38 -12.92 -4.05 -2.19
CA ALA A 38 -13.83 -4.48 -1.12
C ALA A 38 -13.47 -5.88 -0.58
N VAL A 39 -13.04 -6.80 -1.47
CA VAL A 39 -12.53 -8.12 -1.07
C VAL A 39 -11.27 -7.99 -0.22
N VAL A 40 -10.31 -7.16 -0.66
CA VAL A 40 -9.08 -6.87 0.09
C VAL A 40 -9.40 -6.32 1.48
N SER A 41 -10.29 -5.33 1.56
CA SER A 41 -10.69 -4.73 2.83
C SER A 41 -11.30 -5.74 3.80
N ALA A 42 -12.19 -6.61 3.32
CA ALA A 42 -12.78 -7.66 4.14
C ALA A 42 -11.75 -8.71 4.58
N ALA A 43 -10.75 -9.02 3.73
CA ALA A 43 -9.67 -9.94 4.08
C ALA A 43 -8.74 -9.34 5.15
N LEU A 44 -8.44 -8.04 5.07
CA LEU A 44 -7.68 -7.33 6.10
C LEU A 44 -8.45 -7.26 7.43
N GLU A 45 -9.77 -7.09 7.41
CA GLU A 45 -10.59 -7.17 8.64
C GLU A 45 -10.55 -8.57 9.26
N ALA A 46 -10.68 -9.63 8.46
CA ALA A 46 -10.57 -11.01 8.92
C ALA A 46 -9.20 -11.29 9.54
N ALA A 47 -8.12 -10.81 8.91
CA ALA A 47 -6.77 -10.89 9.42
C ALA A 47 -6.60 -10.20 10.77
N GLN A 48 -7.08 -8.96 10.90
CA GLN A 48 -7.03 -8.19 12.16
C GLN A 48 -7.82 -8.88 13.28
N GLY A 49 -8.92 -9.54 12.95
CA GLY A 49 -9.77 -10.26 13.91
C GLY A 49 -9.08 -11.43 14.61
N VAL A 50 -7.97 -11.95 14.07
CA VAL A 50 -7.21 -13.07 14.66
C VAL A 50 -5.91 -12.63 15.33
N ILE A 51 -5.53 -11.34 15.24
CA ILE A 51 -4.31 -10.81 15.86
C ILE A 51 -4.47 -10.77 17.38
N ARG A 52 -3.64 -11.54 18.06
CA ARG A 52 -3.49 -11.57 19.52
C ARG A 52 -2.13 -12.14 19.89
N ALA A 53 -1.66 -11.89 21.09
CA ALA A 53 -0.50 -12.61 21.63
C ALA A 53 -0.77 -14.13 21.63
N GLY A 54 0.20 -14.89 21.15
CA GLY A 54 0.10 -16.35 21.00
C GLY A 54 -0.50 -16.82 19.67
N ALA A 55 -1.07 -15.93 18.81
CA ALA A 55 -1.46 -16.31 17.47
C ALA A 55 -0.23 -16.56 16.60
N SER A 56 -0.28 -17.52 15.69
CA SER A 56 0.76 -17.70 14.69
C SER A 56 0.49 -16.82 13.44
N THR A 57 1.54 -16.42 12.72
CA THR A 57 1.36 -15.69 11.46
C THR A 57 0.64 -16.53 10.41
N SER A 58 0.71 -17.86 10.46
CA SER A 58 -0.08 -18.74 9.60
C SER A 58 -1.59 -18.74 9.92
N GLU A 59 -2.02 -18.37 11.14
CA GLU A 59 -3.44 -18.14 11.43
C GLU A 59 -3.99 -16.94 10.67
N ILE A 60 -3.17 -15.91 10.50
CA ILE A 60 -3.50 -14.71 9.71
C ILE A 60 -3.71 -15.09 8.24
N ASP A 61 -2.77 -15.83 7.64
CA ASP A 61 -2.88 -16.28 6.24
C ASP A 61 -4.14 -17.15 6.02
N ARG A 62 -4.47 -18.05 6.97
CA ARG A 62 -5.70 -18.84 6.88
C ARG A 62 -6.97 -17.98 6.90
N ALA A 63 -7.01 -16.94 7.73
CA ALA A 63 -8.14 -16.01 7.80
C ALA A 63 -8.29 -15.24 6.49
N VAL A 64 -7.18 -14.73 5.92
CA VAL A 64 -7.14 -14.04 4.62
C VAL A 64 -7.63 -14.96 3.51
N ARG A 65 -7.09 -16.19 3.40
CA ARG A 65 -7.51 -17.18 2.39
C ARG A 65 -9.00 -17.48 2.45
N ALA A 66 -9.52 -17.70 3.65
CA ALA A 66 -10.93 -18.00 3.85
C ALA A 66 -11.83 -16.81 3.44
N SER A 67 -11.44 -15.59 3.78
CA SER A 67 -12.18 -14.37 3.44
C SER A 67 -12.20 -14.13 1.92
N ILE A 68 -11.05 -14.25 1.24
CA ILE A 68 -10.95 -14.07 -0.21
C ILE A 68 -11.76 -15.14 -0.94
N ALA A 69 -11.59 -16.41 -0.60
CA ALA A 69 -12.31 -17.53 -1.21
C ALA A 69 -13.82 -17.45 -0.99
N GLY A 70 -14.26 -17.02 0.20
CA GLY A 70 -15.68 -16.83 0.52
C GLY A 70 -16.38 -15.77 -0.32
N GLN A 71 -15.63 -14.90 -0.99
CA GLN A 71 -16.13 -13.85 -1.89
C GLN A 71 -15.94 -14.20 -3.38
N GLY A 72 -15.52 -15.44 -3.70
CA GLY A 72 -15.31 -15.90 -5.07
C GLY A 72 -14.11 -15.26 -5.76
N ALA A 73 -13.16 -14.72 -4.98
CA ALA A 73 -11.94 -14.09 -5.48
C ALA A 73 -10.72 -15.00 -5.29
N GLU A 74 -9.59 -14.59 -5.86
CA GLU A 74 -8.29 -15.27 -5.78
C GLU A 74 -7.26 -14.39 -5.08
N PRO A 75 -6.38 -14.93 -4.19
CA PRO A 75 -5.27 -14.17 -3.64
C PRO A 75 -4.24 -13.88 -4.73
N SER A 76 -3.82 -12.61 -4.87
CA SER A 76 -2.89 -12.18 -5.93
C SER A 76 -1.44 -12.57 -5.65
N PHE A 77 -1.08 -12.81 -4.40
CA PHE A 77 0.30 -13.13 -4.01
C PHE A 77 0.61 -14.61 -4.03
N LEU A 78 -0.38 -15.48 -3.82
CA LEU A 78 -0.16 -16.92 -3.83
C LEU A 78 0.34 -17.39 -5.20
N GLY A 79 1.54 -17.96 -5.23
CA GLY A 79 2.18 -18.37 -6.47
C GLY A 79 2.84 -17.24 -7.26
N TYR A 80 2.95 -16.03 -6.70
CA TYR A 80 3.62 -14.91 -7.36
C TYR A 80 5.09 -15.28 -7.66
N PRO A 81 5.56 -15.11 -8.91
CA PRO A 81 6.91 -15.48 -9.30
C PRO A 81 7.97 -14.68 -8.54
N ASN A 82 9.01 -15.35 -8.05
CA ASN A 82 10.13 -14.65 -7.41
C ASN A 82 10.97 -13.92 -8.46
N PRO A 83 11.10 -12.58 -8.42
CA PRO A 83 11.83 -11.81 -9.43
C PRO A 83 13.33 -12.09 -9.42
N ASN A 84 13.89 -12.61 -8.31
CA ASN A 84 15.30 -12.95 -8.17
C ASN A 84 15.59 -14.44 -8.50
N GLY A 85 14.57 -15.19 -8.95
CA GLY A 85 14.62 -16.64 -9.09
C GLY A 85 14.37 -17.35 -7.75
N GLY A 86 13.97 -18.61 -7.82
CA GLY A 86 13.63 -19.39 -6.63
C GLY A 86 12.15 -19.74 -6.55
N ALA A 87 11.68 -20.13 -5.35
CA ALA A 87 10.30 -20.53 -5.15
C ALA A 87 9.33 -19.34 -5.25
N ALA A 88 8.16 -19.57 -5.85
CA ALA A 88 7.06 -18.61 -5.86
C ALA A 88 6.58 -18.31 -4.43
N PHE A 89 5.95 -17.15 -4.23
CA PHE A 89 5.44 -16.76 -2.91
C PHE A 89 4.39 -17.78 -2.41
N PRO A 90 4.54 -18.35 -1.20
CA PRO A 90 3.77 -19.51 -0.80
C PRO A 90 2.43 -19.21 -0.10
N ALA A 91 2.11 -17.91 0.11
CA ALA A 91 1.01 -17.49 0.97
C ALA A 91 0.03 -16.55 0.25
N ALA A 92 -1.16 -16.35 0.81
CA ALA A 92 -2.18 -15.44 0.28
C ALA A 92 -1.95 -13.99 0.68
N CYS A 93 -1.18 -13.75 1.74
CA CYS A 93 -0.81 -12.43 2.23
C CYS A 93 0.64 -12.41 2.70
N CYS A 94 1.24 -11.22 2.77
CA CYS A 94 2.47 -11.01 3.49
C CYS A 94 2.15 -10.69 4.97
N VAL A 95 2.94 -11.24 5.90
CA VAL A 95 2.86 -10.91 7.33
C VAL A 95 4.26 -10.59 7.82
N SER A 96 4.55 -9.31 7.96
CA SER A 96 5.86 -8.80 8.35
C SER A 96 5.79 -8.23 9.77
N VAL A 97 6.74 -8.59 10.64
CA VAL A 97 6.72 -8.22 12.07
C VAL A 97 7.93 -7.36 12.42
N ASP A 98 7.72 -6.29 13.16
CA ASP A 98 8.73 -5.33 13.65
C ASP A 98 9.68 -4.84 12.55
N ASN A 99 10.92 -5.34 12.50
CA ASN A 99 11.95 -4.96 11.55
C ASN A 99 11.80 -5.56 10.14
N GLU A 100 10.93 -6.55 9.96
CA GLU A 100 10.57 -7.03 8.62
C GLU A 100 9.82 -5.92 7.87
N VAL A 101 10.34 -5.51 6.75
CA VAL A 101 9.83 -4.38 5.95
C VAL A 101 8.58 -4.80 5.19
N VAL A 102 8.75 -5.77 4.27
CA VAL A 102 7.71 -6.33 3.38
C VAL A 102 7.97 -7.81 3.12
N HIS A 103 7.02 -8.48 2.49
CA HIS A 103 7.09 -9.84 1.96
C HIS A 103 7.38 -10.91 3.03
N GLY A 104 7.09 -10.65 4.30
CA GLY A 104 7.19 -11.66 5.36
C GLY A 104 6.32 -12.87 5.03
N ILE A 105 6.92 -14.09 5.03
CA ILE A 105 6.18 -15.34 4.76
C ILE A 105 5.46 -15.78 6.04
N PRO A 106 4.12 -15.90 6.03
CA PRO A 106 3.36 -16.43 7.16
C PRO A 106 3.79 -17.86 7.49
N GLY A 107 4.00 -18.14 8.78
CA GLY A 107 4.50 -19.44 9.24
C GLY A 107 4.19 -19.73 10.71
N ALA A 108 5.05 -20.51 11.34
CA ALA A 108 4.93 -20.92 12.74
C ALA A 108 5.32 -19.81 13.76
N ARG A 109 5.80 -18.65 13.31
CA ARG A 109 6.14 -17.53 14.20
C ARG A 109 4.90 -17.16 15.02
N THR A 110 5.07 -17.13 16.34
CA THR A 110 4.03 -16.75 17.29
C THR A 110 4.19 -15.29 17.67
N LEU A 111 3.10 -14.52 17.58
CA LEU A 111 3.05 -13.10 17.91
C LEU A 111 3.15 -12.86 19.41
N ARG A 112 3.84 -11.79 19.79
CA ARG A 112 3.97 -11.33 21.18
C ARG A 112 3.23 -10.01 21.36
N ALA A 113 2.73 -9.76 22.56
CA ALA A 113 2.14 -8.47 22.91
C ALA A 113 3.14 -7.32 22.66
N GLY A 114 2.70 -6.26 22.00
CA GLY A 114 3.52 -5.09 21.67
C GLY A 114 4.33 -5.19 20.38
N GLU A 115 4.36 -6.35 19.69
CA GLU A 115 4.95 -6.40 18.33
C GLU A 115 4.08 -5.63 17.32
N LEU A 116 4.70 -4.99 16.35
CA LEU A 116 4.03 -4.32 15.24
C LEU A 116 3.94 -5.29 14.05
N VAL A 117 2.71 -5.68 13.68
CA VAL A 117 2.43 -6.58 12.56
C VAL A 117 1.91 -5.80 11.38
N LYS A 118 2.55 -5.93 10.23
CA LYS A 118 2.08 -5.44 8.93
C LYS A 118 1.49 -6.61 8.16
N ILE A 119 0.28 -6.42 7.65
CA ILE A 119 -0.43 -7.40 6.83
C ILE A 119 -0.74 -6.74 5.51
N ASP A 120 -0.27 -7.36 4.45
CA ASP A 120 -0.40 -6.88 3.08
C ASP A 120 -1.15 -7.94 2.27
N VAL A 121 -2.22 -7.51 1.57
CA VAL A 121 -3.18 -8.39 0.90
C VAL A 121 -3.52 -7.87 -0.47
N GLY A 122 -3.17 -8.64 -1.50
CA GLY A 122 -3.68 -8.45 -2.85
C GLY A 122 -4.77 -9.49 -3.19
N ALA A 123 -5.84 -9.07 -3.85
CA ALA A 123 -6.88 -9.97 -4.33
C ALA A 123 -7.26 -9.67 -5.78
N ARG A 124 -7.67 -10.74 -6.51
CA ARG A 124 -8.21 -10.67 -7.86
C ARG A 124 -9.67 -11.12 -7.89
N LEU A 125 -10.55 -10.25 -8.39
CA LEU A 125 -11.96 -10.55 -8.60
C LEU A 125 -12.34 -10.22 -10.05
N ASP A 126 -12.95 -11.17 -10.78
CA ASP A 126 -13.35 -11.01 -12.18
C ASP A 126 -12.20 -10.50 -13.09
N GLY A 127 -10.96 -10.92 -12.78
CA GLY A 127 -9.75 -10.55 -13.52
C GLY A 127 -9.25 -9.13 -13.25
N TRP A 128 -9.72 -8.44 -12.19
CA TRP A 128 -9.21 -7.15 -11.71
C TRP A 128 -8.59 -7.29 -10.33
N CYS A 129 -7.45 -6.64 -10.11
CA CYS A 129 -6.72 -6.68 -8.86
C CYS A 129 -6.95 -5.41 -8.03
N ALA A 130 -6.80 -5.55 -6.72
CA ALA A 130 -6.58 -4.48 -5.77
C ALA A 130 -5.59 -4.94 -4.72
N ASP A 131 -4.96 -3.98 -4.03
CA ASP A 131 -3.91 -4.19 -3.05
C ASP A 131 -4.04 -3.21 -1.90
N ALA A 132 -3.75 -3.63 -0.67
CA ALA A 132 -3.68 -2.77 0.50
C ALA A 132 -2.96 -3.43 1.67
N ALA A 133 -2.30 -2.60 2.49
CA ALA A 133 -1.65 -3.05 3.71
C ALA A 133 -2.13 -2.30 4.95
N VAL A 134 -2.10 -2.99 6.08
CA VAL A 134 -2.40 -2.43 7.40
C VAL A 134 -1.32 -2.78 8.41
N ALA A 135 -1.12 -1.91 9.39
CA ALA A 135 -0.25 -2.14 10.53
C ALA A 135 -1.07 -2.21 11.82
N VAL A 136 -0.79 -3.17 12.68
CA VAL A 136 -1.49 -3.43 13.94
C VAL A 136 -0.50 -3.74 15.04
N VAL A 137 -0.59 -3.03 16.17
CA VAL A 137 0.14 -3.40 17.39
C VAL A 137 -0.58 -4.56 18.06
N VAL A 138 0.14 -5.65 18.34
CA VAL A 138 -0.42 -6.85 19.00
C VAL A 138 -0.92 -6.49 20.40
N PRO A 139 -2.21 -6.73 20.72
CA PRO A 139 -2.78 -6.35 22.02
C PRO A 139 -2.10 -7.03 23.21
N GLY A 140 -2.12 -6.35 24.39
CA GLY A 140 -1.61 -6.87 25.65
C GLY A 140 -0.36 -6.15 26.19
N ALA A 141 0.24 -5.25 25.41
CA ALA A 141 1.19 -4.23 25.89
C ALA A 141 0.64 -2.85 25.54
N VAL A 142 0.97 -1.86 26.36
CA VAL A 142 0.65 -0.44 26.08
C VAL A 142 1.96 0.22 25.68
N ASP A 143 2.05 0.60 24.40
CA ASP A 143 3.17 1.40 23.88
C ASP A 143 2.62 2.56 23.07
N SER A 144 2.48 3.71 23.74
CA SER A 144 1.97 4.93 23.11
C SER A 144 2.84 5.44 21.97
N ALA A 145 4.13 5.09 21.93
CA ALA A 145 5.02 5.47 20.85
C ALA A 145 4.75 4.64 19.58
N LEU A 146 4.46 3.34 19.71
CA LEU A 146 4.05 2.51 18.58
C LEU A 146 2.67 2.92 18.04
N ASP A 147 1.71 3.20 18.92
CA ASP A 147 0.39 3.68 18.47
C ASP A 147 0.49 5.01 17.73
N ALA A 148 1.31 5.95 18.24
CA ALA A 148 1.59 7.22 17.56
C ALA A 148 2.30 7.00 16.22
N PHE A 149 3.26 6.09 16.15
CA PHE A 149 3.98 5.76 14.92
C PHE A 149 3.06 5.19 13.83
N VAL A 150 2.14 4.30 14.20
CA VAL A 150 1.12 3.79 13.27
C VAL A 150 0.21 4.92 12.79
N ALA A 151 -0.22 5.82 13.69
CA ALA A 151 -1.03 6.98 13.32
C ALA A 151 -0.28 7.93 12.37
N ASP A 152 1.00 8.23 12.63
CA ASP A 152 1.85 9.06 11.77
C ASP A 152 2.06 8.42 10.38
N SER A 153 2.13 7.09 10.31
CA SER A 153 2.24 6.35 9.05
C SER A 153 0.97 6.50 8.21
N TRP A 154 -0.20 6.38 8.82
CA TRP A 154 -1.48 6.63 8.15
C TRP A 154 -1.65 8.09 7.73
N GLU A 155 -1.25 9.05 8.57
CA GLU A 155 -1.27 10.48 8.23
C GLU A 155 -0.37 10.75 7.01
N THR A 156 0.82 10.12 6.95
CA THR A 156 1.74 10.23 5.83
C THR A 156 1.12 9.70 4.54
N LEU A 157 0.51 8.53 4.57
CA LEU A 157 -0.22 7.96 3.43
C LEU A 157 -1.36 8.89 2.97
N HIS A 158 -2.22 9.32 3.88
CA HIS A 158 -3.35 10.18 3.55
C HIS A 158 -2.91 11.56 3.02
N ALA A 159 -1.79 12.12 3.53
CA ALA A 159 -1.22 13.35 3.01
C ALA A 159 -0.74 13.20 1.55
N GLY A 160 -0.14 12.06 1.21
CA GLY A 160 0.20 11.69 -0.16
C GLY A 160 -1.03 11.56 -1.04
N ILE A 161 -2.02 10.78 -0.60
CA ILE A 161 -3.27 10.56 -1.34
C ILE A 161 -3.99 11.90 -1.60
N ALA A 162 -4.11 12.77 -0.61
CA ALA A 162 -4.77 14.07 -0.77
C ALA A 162 -4.08 14.97 -1.83
N ALA A 163 -2.79 14.78 -2.06
CA ALA A 163 -2.02 15.51 -3.07
C ALA A 163 -2.17 14.91 -4.50
N MET A 164 -2.77 13.73 -4.65
CA MET A 164 -2.93 13.05 -5.94
C MET A 164 -4.00 13.69 -6.83
N GLN A 165 -3.82 14.97 -7.14
CA GLN A 165 -4.72 15.69 -8.04
C GLN A 165 -4.33 15.47 -9.50
N PRO A 166 -5.30 15.48 -10.45
CA PRO A 166 -4.97 15.48 -11.88
C PRO A 166 -3.99 16.60 -12.24
N GLY A 167 -2.92 16.24 -12.95
CA GLY A 167 -1.85 17.18 -13.34
C GLY A 167 -0.72 17.33 -12.31
N ALA A 168 -0.86 16.80 -11.10
CA ALA A 168 0.24 16.78 -10.13
C ALA A 168 1.38 15.86 -10.59
N ARG A 169 2.61 16.18 -10.22
CA ARG A 169 3.77 15.32 -10.46
C ARG A 169 3.93 14.33 -9.31
N TRP A 170 4.30 13.09 -9.63
CA TRP A 170 4.49 12.08 -8.61
C TRP A 170 5.58 12.46 -7.60
N SER A 171 6.66 13.09 -8.08
CA SER A 171 7.72 13.60 -7.21
C SER A 171 7.24 14.60 -6.14
N ASP A 172 6.21 15.40 -6.43
CA ASP A 172 5.64 16.34 -5.44
C ASP A 172 4.84 15.59 -4.37
N ILE A 173 4.17 14.50 -4.75
CA ILE A 173 3.44 13.62 -3.83
C ILE A 173 4.42 12.89 -2.90
N ALA A 174 5.48 12.32 -3.48
CA ALA A 174 6.56 11.67 -2.72
C ALA A 174 7.26 12.66 -1.77
N ASP A 175 7.54 13.90 -2.22
CA ASP A 175 8.13 14.95 -1.37
C ASP A 175 7.23 15.31 -0.19
N ARG A 176 5.90 15.35 -0.40
CA ARG A 176 4.95 15.60 0.69
C ARG A 176 4.99 14.48 1.73
N MET A 177 5.02 13.20 1.31
CA MET A 177 5.09 12.07 2.22
C MET A 177 6.40 12.06 3.02
N GLN A 178 7.55 12.19 2.35
CA GLN A 178 8.85 12.17 3.03
C GLN A 178 9.04 13.33 4.02
N ARG A 179 8.58 14.54 3.67
CA ARG A 179 8.67 15.69 4.59
C ARG A 179 7.81 15.51 5.82
N LEU A 180 6.64 14.91 5.69
CA LEU A 180 5.79 14.64 6.85
C LEU A 180 6.41 13.57 7.73
N ALA A 181 6.92 12.47 7.16
CA ALA A 181 7.63 11.43 7.91
C ALA A 181 8.81 12.02 8.73
N VAL A 182 9.66 12.85 8.09
CA VAL A 182 10.78 13.53 8.75
C VAL A 182 10.31 14.50 9.83
N ALA A 183 9.26 15.27 9.58
CA ALA A 183 8.69 16.22 10.56
C ALA A 183 8.12 15.49 11.80
N ARG A 184 7.67 14.24 11.64
CA ARG A 184 7.23 13.35 12.73
C ARG A 184 8.38 12.60 13.40
N GLY A 185 9.64 12.81 12.95
CA GLY A 185 10.84 12.18 13.51
C GLY A 185 11.10 10.76 13.02
N HIS A 186 10.53 10.39 11.85
CA HIS A 186 10.66 9.06 11.25
C HIS A 186 11.58 9.08 10.03
N GLY A 187 12.23 7.93 9.77
CA GLY A 187 12.88 7.64 8.50
C GLY A 187 11.93 6.94 7.52
N MET A 188 12.44 6.66 6.32
CA MET A 188 11.75 5.83 5.33
C MET A 188 12.71 4.79 4.74
N VAL A 189 12.16 3.74 4.14
CA VAL A 189 12.91 2.70 3.44
C VAL A 189 12.86 2.97 1.93
N ASP A 190 14.02 2.86 1.26
CA ASP A 190 14.12 2.93 -0.20
C ASP A 190 14.14 1.53 -0.83
N GLY A 191 13.85 1.49 -2.15
CA GLY A 191 13.90 0.26 -2.94
C GLY A 191 12.57 -0.49 -3.03
N TRP A 192 11.56 -0.10 -2.25
CA TRP A 192 10.21 -0.67 -2.27
C TRP A 192 9.21 0.44 -2.62
N HIS A 193 8.41 0.18 -3.64
CA HIS A 193 7.67 1.25 -4.31
C HIS A 193 6.24 0.85 -4.57
N GLY A 194 5.33 1.78 -4.40
CA GLY A 194 4.00 1.71 -4.98
C GLY A 194 4.06 1.50 -6.50
N HIS A 195 2.96 1.10 -7.07
CA HIS A 195 2.89 0.65 -8.45
C HIS A 195 1.51 0.89 -9.06
N GLY A 196 1.39 0.77 -10.38
CA GLY A 196 0.12 0.68 -11.04
C GLY A 196 -0.63 -0.60 -10.64
N VAL A 197 -1.96 -0.53 -10.62
CA VAL A 197 -2.84 -1.67 -10.30
C VAL A 197 -3.90 -1.80 -11.39
N GLY A 198 -4.20 -3.05 -11.80
CA GLY A 198 -5.22 -3.28 -12.81
C GLY A 198 -5.54 -4.74 -13.07
N ARG A 199 -5.17 -5.26 -14.24
CA ARG A 199 -5.30 -6.69 -14.56
C ARG A 199 -4.24 -7.52 -13.88
N GLN A 200 -3.10 -6.89 -13.55
CA GLN A 200 -2.07 -7.45 -12.69
C GLN A 200 -2.05 -6.64 -11.39
N VAL A 201 -1.59 -7.28 -10.31
CA VAL A 201 -1.40 -6.57 -9.04
C VAL A 201 -0.31 -5.52 -9.18
N HIS A 202 0.77 -5.83 -9.86
CA HIS A 202 1.85 -4.90 -10.17
C HIS A 202 1.88 -4.55 -11.66
N GLU A 203 1.59 -3.29 -11.95
CA GLU A 203 1.67 -2.70 -13.30
C GLU A 203 2.52 -1.42 -13.26
N ALA A 204 2.85 -0.89 -14.44
CA ALA A 204 3.44 0.44 -14.54
C ALA A 204 2.44 1.54 -14.11
N PRO A 205 2.95 2.66 -13.55
CA PRO A 205 4.33 3.00 -13.25
C PRO A 205 4.79 2.49 -11.89
N GLN A 206 6.10 2.55 -11.60
CA GLN A 206 6.59 2.54 -10.22
C GLN A 206 6.28 3.90 -9.57
N ALA A 207 5.81 3.88 -8.34
CA ALA A 207 5.36 5.03 -7.58
C ALA A 207 6.08 5.14 -6.21
N PRO A 208 7.38 5.51 -6.18
CA PRO A 208 8.16 5.59 -4.94
C PRO A 208 7.55 6.60 -3.96
N SER A 209 7.51 6.25 -2.66
CA SER A 209 6.96 7.11 -1.61
C SER A 209 7.96 8.15 -1.08
N LEU A 210 9.17 8.17 -1.62
CA LEU A 210 10.22 9.16 -1.31
C LEU A 210 10.87 9.67 -2.60
N VAL A 211 11.51 10.85 -2.53
CA VAL A 211 12.21 11.46 -3.65
C VAL A 211 13.65 10.99 -3.67
N SER A 212 14.06 10.41 -4.80
CA SER A 212 15.44 10.11 -5.13
C SER A 212 15.87 10.89 -6.38
N HIS A 213 17.18 11.03 -6.60
CA HIS A 213 17.69 11.61 -7.85
C HIS A 213 17.17 10.88 -9.09
N GLY A 214 17.05 9.54 -9.02
CA GLY A 214 16.50 8.72 -10.10
C GLY A 214 15.03 8.97 -10.37
N LEU A 215 14.22 9.22 -9.33
CA LEU A 215 12.81 9.59 -9.50
C LEU A 215 12.73 10.91 -10.29
N ARG A 216 13.38 11.98 -9.82
CA ARG A 216 13.30 13.30 -10.45
C ARG A 216 13.84 13.33 -11.87
N ALA A 217 14.97 12.66 -12.12
CA ALA A 217 15.65 12.72 -13.41
C ALA A 217 14.98 11.86 -14.48
N GLU A 218 14.45 10.69 -14.10
CA GLU A 218 14.14 9.64 -15.07
C GLU A 218 12.75 9.01 -14.93
N ARG A 219 12.22 8.91 -13.71
CA ARG A 219 11.03 8.09 -13.42
C ARG A 219 9.81 8.89 -12.96
N ASP A 220 9.90 10.22 -12.97
CA ASP A 220 8.79 11.06 -12.56
C ASP A 220 7.71 11.14 -13.65
N PHE A 221 6.46 11.12 -13.23
CA PHE A 221 5.31 11.16 -14.13
C PHE A 221 4.23 12.11 -13.62
N THR A 222 3.37 12.53 -14.54
CA THR A 222 2.21 13.37 -14.23
C THR A 222 0.98 12.52 -14.05
N LEU A 223 0.21 12.77 -12.99
CA LEU A 223 -1.04 12.08 -12.72
C LEU A 223 -2.13 12.46 -13.73
N LEU A 224 -2.72 11.45 -14.35
CA LEU A 224 -3.82 11.60 -15.29
C LEU A 224 -5.07 10.88 -14.76
N PRO A 225 -6.28 11.43 -15.00
CA PRO A 225 -7.51 10.72 -14.70
C PRO A 225 -7.56 9.35 -15.37
N GLY A 226 -7.89 8.33 -14.60
CA GLY A 226 -7.88 6.93 -15.04
C GLY A 226 -6.67 6.13 -14.53
N MET A 227 -5.61 6.76 -14.02
CA MET A 227 -4.54 6.03 -13.33
C MET A 227 -5.07 5.41 -12.05
N VAL A 228 -4.64 4.18 -11.76
CA VAL A 228 -4.91 3.48 -10.50
C VAL A 228 -3.58 3.00 -9.94
N LEU A 229 -3.27 3.41 -8.72
CA LEU A 229 -1.95 3.21 -8.09
C LEU A 229 -2.10 2.62 -6.69
N ALA A 230 -1.24 1.70 -6.32
CA ALA A 230 -0.89 1.39 -4.94
C ALA A 230 -0.02 2.52 -4.39
N VAL A 231 -0.38 3.03 -3.23
CA VAL A 231 0.34 4.10 -2.52
C VAL A 231 0.71 3.57 -1.15
N GLU A 232 2.01 3.40 -0.91
CA GLU A 232 2.50 2.56 0.19
C GLU A 232 3.77 3.14 0.84
N PRO A 233 3.69 4.21 1.64
CA PRO A 233 4.83 4.70 2.38
C PRO A 233 5.29 3.67 3.43
N ILE A 234 6.60 3.44 3.49
CA ILE A 234 7.23 2.56 4.47
C ILE A 234 8.09 3.41 5.40
N LEU A 235 7.64 3.58 6.65
CA LEU A 235 8.29 4.41 7.63
C LEU A 235 9.13 3.56 8.60
N VAL A 236 10.17 4.20 9.18
CA VAL A 236 11.03 3.61 10.22
C VAL A 236 10.93 4.45 11.49
N LEU A 237 10.53 3.86 12.60
CA LEU A 237 10.38 4.53 13.89
C LEU A 237 11.72 5.13 14.35
N GLY A 238 11.76 6.43 14.62
CA GLY A 238 12.96 7.12 15.09
C GLY A 238 14.16 7.08 14.12
N GLY A 239 13.94 6.52 12.92
CA GLY A 239 14.92 6.51 11.84
C GLY A 239 15.10 7.95 11.33
N ARG A 240 16.22 8.59 11.66
CA ARG A 240 16.49 9.97 11.24
C ARG A 240 16.67 10.05 9.74
N GLY A 241 15.55 10.23 9.02
CA GLY A 241 15.58 10.59 7.61
C GLY A 241 16.14 11.99 7.45
N THR A 242 17.11 12.19 6.57
CA THR A 242 17.59 13.51 6.19
C THR A 242 17.22 13.77 4.73
N ILE A 243 16.79 15.00 4.46
CA ILE A 243 16.52 15.46 3.11
C ILE A 243 17.66 16.41 2.72
N ASP A 244 18.34 16.12 1.62
CA ASP A 244 19.46 16.91 1.14
C ASP A 244 19.01 18.23 0.48
N ALA A 245 19.97 19.05 0.01
CA ALA A 245 19.71 20.33 -0.61
C ALA A 245 18.90 20.23 -1.91
N ASP A 246 18.97 19.08 -2.59
CA ASP A 246 18.22 18.80 -3.82
C ASP A 246 16.81 18.23 -3.50
N GLY A 247 16.48 18.09 -2.22
CA GLY A 247 15.20 17.57 -1.73
C GLY A 247 15.08 16.05 -1.87
N CYS A 248 16.19 15.32 -2.00
CA CYS A 248 16.22 13.88 -2.02
C CYS A 248 16.42 13.31 -0.61
N MET A 249 15.71 12.24 -0.29
CA MET A 249 15.78 11.61 1.02
C MET A 249 16.94 10.61 1.09
N GLN A 250 17.73 10.72 2.16
CA GLN A 250 18.64 9.65 2.56
C GLN A 250 17.85 8.61 3.36
N ALA A 251 17.41 7.57 2.65
CA ALA A 251 16.57 6.53 3.22
C ALA A 251 17.40 5.32 3.67
N GLN A 252 16.77 4.43 4.45
CA GLN A 252 17.39 3.19 4.87
C GLN A 252 17.26 2.12 3.78
N THR A 253 18.28 1.28 3.64
CA THR A 253 18.28 0.16 2.70
C THR A 253 18.04 -1.12 3.47
N ALA A 254 17.03 -1.88 3.07
CA ALA A 254 16.71 -3.19 3.64
C ALA A 254 17.35 -4.33 2.82
N ALA A 255 17.51 -5.48 3.44
CA ALA A 255 18.10 -6.66 2.81
C ALA A 255 17.10 -7.81 2.73
N ALA A 256 17.19 -8.61 1.67
CA ALA A 256 16.43 -9.84 1.53
C ALA A 256 16.95 -10.91 2.50
N GLY A 257 16.03 -11.62 3.14
CA GLY A 257 16.31 -12.73 4.04
C GLY A 257 16.70 -14.01 3.29
N ALA A 258 17.11 -15.04 4.06
CA ALA A 258 17.53 -16.32 3.52
C ALA A 258 16.38 -17.14 2.89
N ASP A 259 15.13 -16.80 3.19
CA ASP A 259 13.93 -17.39 2.58
C ASP A 259 13.67 -16.91 1.14
N GLY A 260 14.45 -15.92 0.68
CA GLY A 260 14.39 -15.32 -0.65
C GLY A 260 13.23 -14.34 -0.87
N TRP A 261 12.42 -14.06 0.17
CA TRP A 261 11.26 -13.17 0.10
C TRP A 261 11.26 -12.07 1.16
N THR A 262 11.34 -12.46 2.44
CA THR A 262 11.26 -11.49 3.55
C THR A 262 12.36 -10.45 3.43
N VAL A 263 11.97 -9.19 3.46
CA VAL A 263 12.89 -8.06 3.44
C VAL A 263 12.91 -7.43 4.81
N ALA A 264 14.09 -7.19 5.37
CA ALA A 264 14.23 -6.69 6.72
C ALA A 264 15.32 -5.62 6.88
N LEU A 265 15.13 -4.74 7.87
CA LEU A 265 16.17 -3.90 8.45
C LEU A 265 16.90 -4.67 9.58
N PRO A 266 18.03 -4.15 10.09
CA PRO A 266 18.70 -4.73 11.24
C PRO A 266 17.76 -4.93 12.43
N GLU A 267 18.04 -5.95 13.26
CA GLU A 267 17.29 -6.20 14.50
C GLU A 267 17.23 -4.95 15.39
N GLY A 268 16.08 -4.77 16.05
CA GLY A 268 15.80 -3.59 16.89
C GLY A 268 15.21 -2.41 16.11
N SER A 269 15.18 -2.46 14.77
CA SER A 269 14.40 -1.52 13.97
C SER A 269 12.91 -1.84 14.08
N VAL A 270 12.06 -0.83 13.98
CA VAL A 270 10.60 -0.99 13.85
C VAL A 270 10.14 -0.28 12.60
N VAL A 271 9.44 -1.01 11.74
CA VAL A 271 8.99 -0.53 10.43
C VAL A 271 7.47 -0.58 10.37
N CYS A 272 6.85 0.45 9.81
CA CYS A 272 5.42 0.50 9.52
C CYS A 272 5.21 0.60 8.01
N HIS A 273 4.37 -0.27 7.48
CA HIS A 273 3.88 -0.28 6.10
C HIS A 273 2.36 -0.19 6.12
N VAL A 274 1.82 0.82 5.47
CA VAL A 274 0.38 1.03 5.29
C VAL A 274 0.13 1.42 3.84
N GLU A 275 -0.99 0.96 3.27
CA GLU A 275 -1.20 1.07 1.84
C GLU A 275 -2.67 1.15 1.47
N HIS A 276 -2.94 1.87 0.37
CA HIS A 276 -4.22 1.86 -0.34
C HIS A 276 -4.05 1.79 -1.86
N THR A 277 -4.95 1.07 -2.53
CA THR A 277 -5.20 1.27 -3.97
C THR A 277 -6.03 2.53 -4.17
N VAL A 278 -5.53 3.46 -5.00
CA VAL A 278 -6.12 4.78 -5.22
C VAL A 278 -6.30 5.05 -6.71
N ALA A 279 -7.51 5.44 -7.12
CA ALA A 279 -7.77 5.92 -8.47
C ALA A 279 -7.63 7.45 -8.55
N VAL A 280 -6.96 7.95 -9.57
CA VAL A 280 -6.98 9.36 -9.96
C VAL A 280 -8.24 9.60 -10.78
N THR A 281 -9.21 10.34 -10.25
CA THR A 281 -10.41 10.72 -10.97
C THR A 281 -10.34 12.18 -11.43
N ARG A 282 -11.26 12.62 -12.28
CA ARG A 282 -11.33 14.05 -12.69
C ARG A 282 -11.59 14.99 -11.52
N SER A 283 -12.19 14.50 -10.43
CA SER A 283 -12.48 15.26 -9.20
C SER A 283 -11.44 15.07 -8.09
N GLY A 284 -10.33 14.40 -8.38
CA GLY A 284 -9.27 14.09 -7.42
C GLY A 284 -9.16 12.60 -7.07
N PRO A 285 -8.38 12.25 -6.05
CA PRO A 285 -8.13 10.86 -5.66
C PRO A 285 -9.37 10.19 -5.07
N ARG A 286 -9.53 8.89 -5.36
CA ARG A 286 -10.54 8.03 -4.79
C ARG A 286 -9.91 6.73 -4.28
N ILE A 287 -9.96 6.50 -2.97
CA ILE A 287 -9.51 5.26 -2.36
C ILE A 287 -10.47 4.14 -2.73
N LEU A 288 -9.94 3.03 -3.29
CA LEU A 288 -10.71 1.87 -3.72
C LEU A 288 -10.70 0.72 -2.69
N THR A 289 -9.80 0.77 -1.71
CA THR A 289 -9.65 -0.21 -0.62
C THR A 289 -10.08 0.36 0.73
N ARG A 290 -11.24 1.07 0.75
CA ARG A 290 -11.76 1.68 1.98
C ARG A 290 -12.20 0.62 2.97
N ARG A 291 -11.86 0.81 4.24
CA ARG A 291 -12.47 0.05 5.33
C ARG A 291 -13.95 0.42 5.46
N PRO A 292 -14.85 -0.55 5.74
CA PRO A 292 -16.22 -0.21 6.14
C PRO A 292 -16.18 0.63 7.43
N ALA A 293 -17.05 1.63 7.50
CA ALA A 293 -17.10 2.65 8.55
C ALA A 293 -17.60 2.10 9.91
N ASN A 294 -16.99 1.03 10.46
CA ASN A 294 -17.34 0.50 11.77
C ASN A 294 -16.14 -0.21 12.43
N ARG A 295 -15.34 0.57 13.14
CA ARG A 295 -14.74 0.28 14.45
C ARG A 295 -13.71 1.35 14.76
N ALA A 296 -13.74 1.86 16.00
CA ALA A 296 -12.96 2.99 16.48
C ALA A 296 -11.45 2.88 16.15
N GLY A 297 -10.93 3.90 15.45
CA GLY A 297 -9.50 4.09 15.21
C GLY A 297 -9.24 4.76 13.87
N CYS A 298 -9.35 6.08 13.82
CA CYS A 298 -8.67 7.01 12.91
C CYS A 298 -8.79 6.79 11.38
N ASP A 299 -10.02 6.73 10.84
CA ASP A 299 -10.31 7.09 9.45
C ASP A 299 -11.23 8.33 9.43
N THR A 300 -10.73 9.48 9.90
CA THR A 300 -11.43 10.76 9.74
C THR A 300 -11.01 11.40 8.43
N ASN A 301 -11.56 10.94 7.31
CA ASN A 301 -11.62 11.75 6.11
C ASN A 301 -13.09 12.09 5.81
N THR A 302 -13.63 13.04 6.56
CA THR A 302 -14.89 13.70 6.24
C THR A 302 -14.63 14.61 5.02
N ASN A 303 -15.21 14.25 3.87
CA ASN A 303 -15.50 15.21 2.82
C ASN A 303 -16.15 16.44 3.47
N HIS A 304 -15.52 17.60 3.39
CA HIS A 304 -16.15 18.89 3.69
C HIS A 304 -17.27 19.17 2.68
N GLY A 305 -18.44 18.62 2.94
CA GLY A 305 -19.71 19.12 2.44
C GLY A 305 -20.25 20.08 3.49
N GLY A 306 -20.42 21.36 3.12
CA GLY A 306 -20.75 22.45 3.99
C GLY A 306 -21.97 22.19 4.88
N CYS A 307 -21.82 22.40 6.16
CA CYS A 307 -22.93 22.63 7.08
C CYS A 307 -23.32 24.11 6.99
N GLY A 308 -24.40 24.38 6.25
CA GLY A 308 -25.04 25.69 6.26
C GLY A 308 -25.61 25.95 7.64
N LEU A 309 -25.14 26.99 8.27
CA LEU A 309 -25.81 27.62 9.41
C LEU A 309 -27.05 28.35 8.89
N THR A 310 -28.21 27.88 9.30
CA THR A 310 -29.44 28.70 9.29
C THR A 310 -30.13 28.57 10.65
N GLY A 311 -30.37 29.72 11.24
CA GLY A 311 -31.30 29.94 12.37
C GLY A 311 -30.62 30.09 13.71
#